data_277bb342158cdb92e55a58ff93e1fe1a
#
_entry.id   277bb342158cdb92e55a58ff93e1fe1a
#
_cell.length_a   1.000
_cell.length_b   1.000
_cell.length_c   1.000
_cell.angle_alpha   90.00
_cell.angle_beta   90.00
_cell.angle_gamma   90.00
#
_symmetry.space_group_name_H-M   'P 1'
#
loop_
_entity.id
_entity.type
_entity.pdbx_description
1 polymer ?
#
loop_
_entity_poly.entity_id
_entity_poly.type
_entity_poly.pdbx_seq_one_letter_code
_entity_poly.pdbx_strand_id
1 'polypeptide(L)'
;MPENVASSGLKNTNGQDITSLGEALNNAMEIIENDGVFFTPKSLVKMIVSVLEPKSGTLLDPACGSGGMFVQTGDFVNLAGMNANMVMTFYGQEKVEYNSRLCLMNIAVHGLSGKIKSGEEANTYYYDAHNLEGKCDYVMANPPFNVDKVKSESCQNAGRLPFGLPGVNKKTKEVSNANYLWISYFYSYLNEHGRAGFVMASSATDSQNRDKDIRGQLIKTGHVDVIVSVANNFFYTKSLPCSLEIEKTDKRDRKRLNAEWDAKIA
;
A
#
# COMPACT_ATOMS: atom_id res chain seq x y z
N MET A 1 1.20 32.85 10.48
CA MET A 1 0.64 32.42 9.19
C MET A 1 1.52 32.99 8.10
N PRO A 2 1.99 32.21 7.17
CA PRO A 2 2.72 32.80 6.06
C PRO A 2 1.72 33.61 5.23
N GLU A 3 2.00 34.89 5.07
CA GLU A 3 1.26 35.87 4.25
C GLU A 3 1.18 35.47 2.76
N ASN A 4 1.81 34.37 2.40
CA ASN A 4 2.05 33.97 1.01
C ASN A 4 0.93 33.14 0.35
N VAL A 5 -0.04 32.63 1.10
CA VAL A 5 -1.13 31.82 0.50
C VAL A 5 -2.19 32.71 -0.13
N ALA A 6 -2.52 33.82 0.51
CA ALA A 6 -3.51 34.79 -0.03
C ALA A 6 -3.04 35.50 -1.30
N SER A 7 -1.72 35.61 -1.54
CA SER A 7 -1.12 36.25 -2.72
C SER A 7 -0.71 35.27 -3.83
N SER A 8 -0.93 33.96 -3.64
CA SER A 8 -0.47 32.91 -4.55
C SER A 8 -1.26 32.85 -5.88
N GLY A 9 -2.44 33.48 -5.95
CA GLY A 9 -3.34 33.37 -7.10
C GLY A 9 -3.91 31.96 -7.30
N LEU A 10 -3.80 31.07 -6.31
CA LEU A 10 -4.38 29.73 -6.35
C LEU A 10 -5.90 29.82 -6.29
N LYS A 11 -6.57 29.03 -7.13
CA LYS A 11 -8.03 28.95 -7.19
C LYS A 11 -8.49 27.52 -6.92
N ASN A 12 -9.64 27.38 -6.25
CA ASN A 12 -10.30 26.11 -6.09
C ASN A 12 -10.97 25.64 -7.39
N THR A 13 -11.56 24.45 -7.38
CA THR A 13 -12.28 23.87 -8.52
C THR A 13 -13.44 24.71 -9.03
N ASN A 14 -13.96 25.62 -8.19
CA ASN A 14 -15.05 26.57 -8.53
C ASN A 14 -14.53 27.94 -8.97
N GLY A 15 -13.21 28.12 -9.12
CA GLY A 15 -12.59 29.37 -9.56
C GLY A 15 -12.48 30.47 -8.49
N GLN A 16 -12.74 30.15 -7.23
CA GLN A 16 -12.61 31.07 -6.08
C GLN A 16 -11.17 31.07 -5.56
N ASP A 17 -10.70 32.20 -5.07
CA ASP A 17 -9.34 32.34 -4.54
C ASP A 17 -9.19 31.53 -3.24
N ILE A 18 -8.09 30.77 -3.15
CA ILE A 18 -7.71 30.03 -1.96
C ILE A 18 -6.97 30.98 -1.03
N THR A 19 -7.54 31.23 0.16
CA THR A 19 -7.04 32.26 1.10
C THR A 19 -6.34 31.67 2.32
N SER A 20 -6.44 30.35 2.52
CA SER A 20 -5.82 29.67 3.65
C SER A 20 -5.17 28.34 3.26
N LEU A 21 -4.19 27.92 4.04
CA LEU A 21 -3.57 26.59 3.88
C LEU A 21 -4.61 25.47 4.03
N GLY A 22 -5.60 25.64 4.91
CA GLY A 22 -6.70 24.69 5.09
C GLY A 22 -7.56 24.54 3.82
N GLU A 23 -7.91 25.66 3.19
CA GLU A 23 -8.63 25.65 1.89
C GLU A 23 -7.78 25.03 0.77
N ALA A 24 -6.49 25.31 0.73
CA ALA A 24 -5.59 24.70 -0.25
C ALA A 24 -5.51 23.19 -0.08
N LEU A 25 -5.42 22.70 1.15
CA LEU A 25 -5.42 21.27 1.47
C LEU A 25 -6.77 20.60 1.14
N ASN A 26 -7.89 21.25 1.51
CA ASN A 26 -9.22 20.72 1.19
C ASN A 26 -9.46 20.65 -0.32
N ASN A 27 -9.08 21.69 -1.06
CA ASN A 27 -9.19 21.70 -2.52
C ASN A 27 -8.30 20.64 -3.17
N ALA A 28 -7.09 20.43 -2.66
CA ALA A 28 -6.23 19.33 -3.09
C ALA A 28 -6.87 17.96 -2.82
N MET A 29 -7.53 17.80 -1.67
CA MET A 29 -8.26 16.57 -1.32
C MET A 29 -9.46 16.33 -2.25
N GLU A 30 -10.26 17.37 -2.57
CA GLU A 30 -11.38 17.26 -3.51
C GLU A 30 -10.92 16.86 -4.92
N ILE A 31 -9.82 17.43 -5.41
CA ILE A 31 -9.24 17.07 -6.72
C ILE A 31 -8.84 15.61 -6.72
N ILE A 32 -8.20 15.13 -5.65
CA ILE A 32 -7.74 13.76 -5.51
C ILE A 32 -8.93 12.78 -5.44
N GLU A 33 -9.98 13.13 -4.71
CA GLU A 33 -11.20 12.30 -4.62
C GLU A 33 -11.89 12.16 -5.98
N ASN A 34 -11.93 13.23 -6.77
CA ASN A 34 -12.52 13.23 -8.11
C ASN A 34 -11.71 12.41 -9.12
N ASP A 35 -10.38 12.33 -8.97
CA ASP A 35 -9.50 11.52 -9.80
C ASP A 35 -9.45 10.04 -9.40
N GLY A 36 -10.29 9.62 -8.44
CA GLY A 36 -10.39 8.22 -8.00
C GLY A 36 -9.28 7.77 -7.07
N VAL A 37 -8.55 8.70 -6.48
CA VAL A 37 -7.55 8.42 -5.45
C VAL A 37 -8.24 8.32 -4.10
N PHE A 38 -8.18 7.14 -3.50
CA PHE A 38 -8.78 6.90 -2.19
C PHE A 38 -7.73 7.02 -1.09
N PHE A 39 -7.91 7.98 -0.18
CA PHE A 39 -7.13 8.02 1.05
C PHE A 39 -7.46 6.81 1.93
N THR A 40 -6.44 6.09 2.33
CA THR A 40 -6.61 5.03 3.32
C THR A 40 -6.94 5.67 4.67
N PRO A 41 -8.08 5.32 5.30
CA PRO A 41 -8.41 5.84 6.63
C PRO A 41 -7.27 5.63 7.62
N LYS A 42 -6.94 6.66 8.37
CA LYS A 42 -5.82 6.63 9.34
C LYS A 42 -5.92 5.48 10.34
N SER A 43 -7.13 5.12 10.75
CA SER A 43 -7.40 3.99 11.65
C SER A 43 -7.02 2.65 11.03
N LEU A 44 -7.28 2.45 9.73
CA LEU A 44 -6.91 1.24 9.01
C LEU A 44 -5.38 1.12 8.86
N VAL A 45 -4.72 2.23 8.52
CA VAL A 45 -3.25 2.25 8.45
C VAL A 45 -2.63 1.95 9.81
N LYS A 46 -3.17 2.56 10.88
CA LYS A 46 -2.72 2.28 12.26
C LYS A 46 -2.90 0.82 12.63
N MET A 47 -4.00 0.19 12.23
CA MET A 47 -4.22 -1.24 12.46
C MET A 47 -3.13 -2.07 11.78
N ILE A 48 -2.87 -1.83 10.49
CA ILE A 48 -1.80 -2.53 9.74
C ILE A 48 -0.45 -2.35 10.43
N VAL A 49 -0.07 -1.12 10.75
CA VAL A 49 1.20 -0.82 11.42
C VAL A 49 1.29 -1.49 12.79
N SER A 50 0.20 -1.54 13.55
CA SER A 50 0.17 -2.18 14.88
C SER A 50 0.28 -3.71 14.79
N VAL A 51 -0.21 -4.31 13.71
CA VAL A 51 -0.07 -5.75 13.46
C VAL A 51 1.34 -6.10 12.99
N LEU A 52 1.90 -5.29 12.09
CA LEU A 52 3.25 -5.51 11.55
C LEU A 52 4.37 -5.15 12.54
N GLU A 53 4.12 -4.25 13.48
CA GLU A 53 5.09 -3.77 14.49
C GLU A 53 6.47 -3.44 13.89
N PRO A 54 6.57 -2.54 12.89
CA PRO A 54 7.83 -2.24 12.25
C PRO A 54 8.81 -1.59 13.24
N LYS A 55 10.04 -2.12 13.30
CA LYS A 55 11.10 -1.61 14.20
C LYS A 55 12.26 -1.00 13.44
N SER A 56 12.70 -1.65 12.40
CA SER A 56 13.83 -1.21 11.56
C SER A 56 13.81 -1.94 10.22
N GLY A 57 14.49 -1.38 9.22
CA GLY A 57 14.66 -2.02 7.91
C GLY A 57 14.01 -1.27 6.75
N THR A 58 13.81 -1.97 5.66
CA THR A 58 13.28 -1.44 4.41
C THR A 58 11.77 -1.65 4.34
N LEU A 59 11.02 -0.55 4.18
CA LEU A 59 9.59 -0.56 3.94
C LEU A 59 9.30 -0.07 2.53
N LEU A 60 8.54 -0.86 1.76
CA LEU A 60 8.04 -0.50 0.45
C LEU A 60 6.52 -0.33 0.48
N ASP A 61 6.04 0.78 -0.08
CA ASP A 61 4.65 0.92 -0.54
C ASP A 61 4.66 1.08 -2.06
N PRO A 62 4.29 0.03 -2.81
CA PRO A 62 4.33 0.04 -4.27
C PRO A 62 3.11 0.72 -4.92
N ALA A 63 2.22 1.32 -4.13
CA ALA A 63 1.08 2.14 -4.55
C ALA A 63 0.86 3.26 -3.54
N CYS A 64 1.92 4.05 -3.27
CA CYS A 64 2.03 4.84 -2.05
C CYS A 64 1.05 6.03 -1.94
N GLY A 65 0.41 6.42 -3.03
CA GLY A 65 -0.54 7.51 -3.02
C GLY A 65 0.02 8.76 -2.34
N SER A 66 -0.64 9.24 -1.30
CA SER A 66 -0.20 10.38 -0.49
C SER A 66 0.80 10.04 0.63
N GLY A 67 1.26 8.79 0.74
CA GLY A 67 2.28 8.38 1.72
C GLY A 67 1.76 8.11 3.14
N GLY A 68 0.46 7.86 3.29
CA GLY A 68 -0.14 7.60 4.61
C GLY A 68 0.48 6.42 5.36
N MET A 69 0.91 5.36 4.65
CA MET A 69 1.59 4.22 5.24
C MET A 69 2.94 4.64 5.87
N PHE A 70 3.71 5.48 5.20
CA PHE A 70 5.01 5.96 5.71
C PHE A 70 4.85 6.82 6.96
N VAL A 71 3.89 7.75 6.94
CA VAL A 71 3.63 8.65 8.06
C VAL A 71 3.24 7.86 9.32
N GLN A 72 2.27 6.95 9.21
CA GLN A 72 1.84 6.17 10.37
C GLN A 72 2.93 5.21 10.86
N THR A 73 3.75 4.66 9.97
CA THR A 73 4.91 3.85 10.36
C THR A 73 5.96 4.70 11.08
N GLY A 74 6.27 5.88 10.55
CA GLY A 74 7.20 6.82 11.19
C GLY A 74 6.73 7.24 12.58
N ASP A 75 5.46 7.58 12.72
CA ASP A 75 4.84 7.90 14.01
C ASP A 75 4.96 6.73 15.00
N PHE A 76 4.65 5.50 14.54
CA PHE A 76 4.73 4.30 15.38
C PHE A 76 6.15 4.06 15.90
N VAL A 77 7.14 4.11 15.01
CA VAL A 77 8.56 3.91 15.35
C VAL A 77 9.06 5.00 16.31
N ASN A 78 8.69 6.26 16.05
CA ASN A 78 9.07 7.39 16.91
C ASN A 78 8.43 7.31 18.30
N LEU A 79 7.14 6.90 18.38
CA LEU A 79 6.45 6.68 19.66
C LEU A 79 7.05 5.55 20.48
N ALA A 80 7.69 4.57 19.82
CA ALA A 80 8.45 3.52 20.50
C ALA A 80 9.84 3.99 21.00
N GLY A 81 10.14 5.30 20.92
CA GLY A 81 11.39 5.89 21.39
C GLY A 81 12.57 5.76 20.41
N MET A 82 12.32 5.34 19.18
CA MET A 82 13.32 5.25 18.11
C MET A 82 13.24 6.47 17.19
N ASN A 83 14.25 6.67 16.35
CA ASN A 83 14.20 7.68 15.29
C ASN A 83 13.94 6.98 13.95
N ALA A 84 12.75 7.17 13.38
CA ALA A 84 12.33 6.50 12.15
C ALA A 84 13.31 6.71 11.00
N ASN A 85 13.89 7.91 10.84
CA ASN A 85 14.86 8.19 9.77
C ASN A 85 16.21 7.48 9.94
N MET A 86 16.52 7.02 11.16
CA MET A 86 17.76 6.30 11.44
C MET A 86 17.60 4.80 11.28
N VAL A 87 16.40 4.27 11.55
CA VAL A 87 16.18 2.81 11.59
C VAL A 87 15.37 2.29 10.42
N MET A 88 14.62 3.15 9.73
CA MET A 88 13.78 2.77 8.59
C MET A 88 14.27 3.40 7.29
N THR A 89 14.10 2.71 6.19
CA THR A 89 14.25 3.25 4.84
C THR A 89 12.94 3.09 4.09
N PHE A 90 12.32 4.21 3.72
CA PHE A 90 11.04 4.24 3.04
C PHE A 90 11.21 4.31 1.52
N TYR A 91 10.56 3.42 0.80
CA TYR A 91 10.50 3.40 -0.66
C TYR A 91 9.05 3.43 -1.12
N GLY A 92 8.74 4.30 -2.08
CA GLY A 92 7.40 4.40 -2.66
C GLY A 92 7.42 4.36 -4.17
N GLN A 93 6.41 3.70 -4.76
CA GLN A 93 6.10 3.80 -6.18
C GLN A 93 4.69 4.36 -6.34
N GLU A 94 4.55 5.37 -7.21
CA GLU A 94 3.26 5.98 -7.52
C GLU A 94 3.21 6.37 -9.00
N LYS A 95 2.26 5.80 -9.74
CA LYS A 95 2.13 6.07 -11.17
C LYS A 95 1.72 7.52 -11.44
N VAL A 96 0.87 8.11 -10.59
CA VAL A 96 0.35 9.46 -10.75
C VAL A 96 1.32 10.46 -10.11
N GLU A 97 1.97 11.29 -10.94
CA GLU A 97 2.96 12.25 -10.46
C GLU A 97 2.43 13.23 -9.41
N TYR A 98 1.19 13.65 -9.52
CA TYR A 98 0.55 14.53 -8.54
C TYR A 98 0.52 13.89 -7.15
N ASN A 99 0.12 12.63 -7.06
CA ASN A 99 0.09 11.88 -5.80
C ASN A 99 1.49 11.70 -5.21
N SER A 100 2.50 11.45 -6.05
CA SER A 100 3.88 11.32 -5.58
C SER A 100 4.40 12.63 -4.98
N ARG A 101 4.01 13.78 -5.53
CA ARG A 101 4.32 15.11 -4.95
C ARG A 101 3.65 15.30 -3.60
N LEU A 102 2.37 14.89 -3.47
CA LEU A 102 1.68 14.90 -2.18
C LEU A 102 2.37 13.98 -1.16
N CYS A 103 2.80 12.79 -1.59
CA CYS A 103 3.56 11.88 -0.75
C CYS A 103 4.84 12.56 -0.22
N LEU A 104 5.63 13.16 -1.10
CA LEU A 104 6.85 13.87 -0.72
C LEU A 104 6.58 15.04 0.25
N MET A 105 5.52 15.81 0.01
CA MET A 105 5.11 16.87 0.93
C MET A 105 4.69 16.31 2.29
N ASN A 106 3.89 15.25 2.29
CA ASN A 106 3.36 14.64 3.50
C ASN A 106 4.48 14.08 4.37
N ILE A 107 5.38 13.29 3.81
CA ILE A 107 6.53 12.74 4.57
C ILE A 107 7.44 13.87 5.09
N ALA A 108 7.67 14.93 4.29
CA ALA A 108 8.50 16.06 4.70
C ALA A 108 7.89 16.84 5.88
N VAL A 109 6.57 17.10 5.85
CA VAL A 109 5.86 17.77 6.96
C VAL A 109 5.92 16.96 8.25
N HIS A 110 5.97 15.63 8.16
CA HIS A 110 6.13 14.74 9.32
C HIS A 110 7.60 14.48 9.68
N GLY A 111 8.53 15.20 9.06
CA GLY A 111 9.96 15.06 9.35
C GLY A 111 10.56 13.72 8.92
N LEU A 112 9.93 13.04 7.97
CA LEU A 112 10.40 11.77 7.42
C LEU A 112 11.10 11.98 6.08
N SER A 113 11.98 11.05 5.73
CA SER A 113 12.62 10.96 4.41
C SER A 113 12.26 9.64 3.73
N GLY A 114 12.04 9.71 2.42
CA GLY A 114 11.71 8.54 1.61
C GLY A 114 12.17 8.69 0.17
N LYS A 115 12.36 7.57 -0.50
CA LYS A 115 12.71 7.51 -1.92
C LYS A 115 11.44 7.19 -2.70
N ILE A 116 10.86 8.19 -3.35
CA ILE A 116 9.61 8.06 -4.09
C ILE A 116 9.90 8.12 -5.59
N LYS A 117 9.47 7.12 -6.32
CA LYS A 117 9.47 7.09 -7.79
C LYS A 117 8.06 7.38 -8.31
N SER A 118 7.98 8.08 -9.43
CA SER A 118 6.70 8.51 -10.02
C SER A 118 6.66 8.32 -11.54
N GLY A 119 5.46 8.39 -12.11
CA GLY A 119 5.22 8.29 -13.54
C GLY A 119 5.13 6.85 -14.06
N GLU A 120 5.18 6.67 -15.37
CA GLU A 120 5.00 5.36 -16.00
C GLU A 120 6.05 4.33 -15.56
N GLU A 121 7.29 4.74 -15.30
CA GLU A 121 8.36 3.85 -14.81
C GLU A 121 8.15 3.42 -13.36
N ALA A 122 7.24 4.05 -12.64
CA ALA A 122 6.81 3.67 -11.30
C ALA A 122 5.49 2.88 -11.30
N ASN A 123 4.98 2.51 -12.47
CA ASN A 123 3.83 1.64 -12.59
C ASN A 123 4.18 0.22 -12.13
N THR A 124 3.82 -0.12 -10.92
CA THR A 124 4.17 -1.38 -10.26
C THR A 124 3.69 -2.62 -11.03
N TYR A 125 2.66 -2.52 -11.85
CA TYR A 125 2.27 -3.64 -12.70
C TYR A 125 3.40 -4.10 -13.61
N TYR A 126 4.26 -3.20 -14.04
CA TYR A 126 5.28 -3.46 -15.05
C TYR A 126 6.71 -3.23 -14.58
N TYR A 127 6.91 -2.50 -13.48
CA TYR A 127 8.25 -2.11 -13.04
C TYR A 127 8.47 -2.33 -11.53
N ASP A 128 9.63 -2.83 -11.19
CA ASP A 128 10.24 -2.72 -9.86
C ASP A 128 11.21 -1.52 -9.89
N ALA A 129 10.68 -0.31 -9.74
CA ALA A 129 11.42 0.92 -9.95
C ALA A 129 12.59 1.12 -8.97
N HIS A 130 12.62 0.36 -7.89
CA HIS A 130 13.67 0.42 -6.86
C HIS A 130 14.56 -0.82 -6.83
N ASN A 131 14.28 -1.85 -7.65
CA ASN A 131 14.96 -3.14 -7.63
C ASN A 131 14.95 -3.80 -6.23
N LEU A 132 13.77 -3.90 -5.65
CA LEU A 132 13.54 -4.37 -4.28
C LEU A 132 12.93 -5.78 -4.19
N GLU A 133 12.78 -6.49 -5.29
CA GLU A 133 12.33 -7.89 -5.24
C GLU A 133 13.20 -8.71 -4.28
N GLY A 134 12.56 -9.37 -3.31
CA GLY A 134 13.21 -10.18 -2.28
C GLY A 134 14.02 -9.43 -1.21
N LYS A 135 13.86 -8.09 -1.10
CA LYS A 135 14.71 -7.27 -0.22
C LYS A 135 13.98 -6.49 0.85
N CYS A 136 12.64 -6.48 0.85
CA CYS A 136 11.87 -5.69 1.79
C CYS A 136 11.66 -6.42 3.11
N ASP A 137 11.90 -5.73 4.22
CA ASP A 137 11.49 -6.18 5.54
C ASP A 137 9.99 -5.99 5.74
N TYR A 138 9.44 -4.92 5.15
CA TYR A 138 8.02 -4.62 5.21
C TYR A 138 7.51 -4.19 3.84
N VAL A 139 6.30 -4.67 3.50
CA VAL A 139 5.49 -4.15 2.40
C VAL A 139 4.15 -3.72 2.98
N MET A 140 3.78 -2.46 2.81
CA MET A 140 2.49 -1.93 3.26
C MET A 140 1.82 -1.22 2.10
N ALA A 141 0.55 -1.53 1.81
CA ALA A 141 -0.12 -0.91 0.70
C ALA A 141 -1.64 -0.88 0.82
N ASN A 142 -2.25 0.10 0.17
CA ASN A 142 -3.64 0.11 -0.22
C ASN A 142 -3.73 0.29 -1.73
N PRO A 143 -3.54 -0.79 -2.52
CA PRO A 143 -3.51 -0.71 -3.97
C PRO A 143 -4.90 -0.45 -4.55
N PRO A 144 -5.00 0.02 -5.81
CA PRO A 144 -6.29 0.10 -6.49
C PRO A 144 -6.90 -1.28 -6.67
N PHE A 145 -8.20 -1.43 -6.29
CA PHE A 145 -8.92 -2.70 -6.31
C PHE A 145 -9.61 -2.95 -7.64
N ASN A 146 -9.72 -4.23 -8.00
CA ASN A 146 -10.49 -4.72 -9.13
C ASN A 146 -10.12 -4.03 -10.46
N VAL A 147 -8.87 -3.65 -10.62
CA VAL A 147 -8.37 -3.08 -11.88
C VAL A 147 -8.36 -4.17 -12.96
N ASP A 148 -8.92 -3.86 -14.11
CA ASP A 148 -8.90 -4.70 -15.31
C ASP A 148 -7.92 -4.14 -16.38
N LYS A 149 -7.82 -4.82 -17.51
CA LYS A 149 -7.06 -4.37 -18.70
C LYS A 149 -5.56 -4.17 -18.47
N VAL A 150 -4.99 -4.85 -17.49
CA VAL A 150 -3.54 -4.88 -17.28
C VAL A 150 -2.91 -5.84 -18.29
N LYS A 151 -1.88 -5.40 -19.02
CA LYS A 151 -1.22 -6.18 -20.08
C LYS A 151 -0.51 -7.40 -19.51
N SER A 152 -1.02 -8.59 -19.82
CA SER A 152 -0.52 -9.84 -19.23
C SER A 152 0.92 -10.15 -19.60
N GLU A 153 1.31 -9.90 -20.85
CA GLU A 153 2.68 -10.11 -21.35
C GLU A 153 3.68 -9.19 -20.61
N SER A 154 3.32 -7.93 -20.43
CA SER A 154 4.17 -6.99 -19.71
C SER A 154 4.35 -7.38 -18.24
N CYS A 155 3.30 -7.92 -17.58
CA CYS A 155 3.41 -8.44 -16.23
C CYS A 155 4.30 -9.69 -16.14
N GLN A 156 4.21 -10.59 -17.13
CA GLN A 156 5.08 -11.77 -17.20
C GLN A 156 6.55 -11.38 -17.37
N ASN A 157 6.83 -10.43 -18.26
CA ASN A 157 8.19 -9.94 -18.51
C ASN A 157 8.76 -9.19 -17.30
N ALA A 158 7.92 -8.51 -16.53
CA ALA A 158 8.31 -7.84 -15.29
C ALA A 158 8.65 -8.81 -14.16
N GLY A 159 8.26 -10.08 -14.25
CA GLY A 159 8.48 -11.08 -13.20
C GLY A 159 7.60 -10.84 -11.96
N ARG A 160 8.11 -11.21 -10.80
CA ARG A 160 7.45 -11.05 -9.48
C ARG A 160 6.12 -11.81 -9.34
N LEU A 161 5.98 -12.92 -10.05
CA LEU A 161 4.77 -13.74 -10.09
C LEU A 161 5.04 -15.16 -9.53
N PRO A 162 5.37 -15.30 -8.24
CA PRO A 162 5.77 -16.59 -7.64
C PRO A 162 4.68 -17.66 -7.73
N PHE A 163 3.42 -17.26 -7.86
CA PHE A 163 2.26 -18.14 -7.97
C PHE A 163 1.68 -18.20 -9.39
N GLY A 164 2.35 -17.56 -10.34
CA GLY A 164 1.91 -17.44 -11.73
C GLY A 164 0.94 -16.29 -11.98
N LEU A 165 0.55 -16.16 -13.26
CA LEU A 165 -0.31 -15.08 -13.72
C LEU A 165 -1.78 -15.33 -13.34
N PRO A 166 -2.51 -14.31 -12.87
CA PRO A 166 -3.96 -14.37 -12.67
C PRO A 166 -4.75 -14.65 -13.94
N GLY A 167 -6.08 -14.71 -13.82
CA GLY A 167 -6.95 -14.95 -14.95
C GLY A 167 -6.79 -13.92 -16.08
N VAL A 168 -6.56 -14.41 -17.30
CA VAL A 168 -6.34 -13.58 -18.50
C VAL A 168 -7.48 -13.77 -19.48
N ASN A 169 -7.97 -12.69 -20.03
CA ASN A 169 -8.92 -12.69 -21.12
C ASN A 169 -8.23 -13.23 -22.40
N LYS A 170 -8.75 -14.32 -22.96
CA LYS A 170 -8.14 -14.99 -24.12
C LYS A 170 -8.11 -14.12 -25.39
N LYS A 171 -9.06 -13.18 -25.52
CA LYS A 171 -9.17 -12.32 -26.71
C LYS A 171 -8.27 -11.09 -26.60
N THR A 172 -8.36 -10.35 -25.47
CA THR A 172 -7.61 -9.10 -25.29
C THR A 172 -6.19 -9.30 -24.76
N LYS A 173 -5.86 -10.49 -24.24
CA LYS A 173 -4.58 -10.79 -23.60
C LYS A 173 -4.30 -9.89 -22.38
N GLU A 174 -5.34 -9.49 -21.71
CA GLU A 174 -5.29 -8.64 -20.52
C GLU A 174 -5.71 -9.42 -19.28
N VAL A 175 -5.14 -9.07 -18.14
CA VAL A 175 -5.54 -9.60 -16.83
C VAL A 175 -6.95 -9.10 -16.52
N SER A 176 -7.84 -10.03 -16.18
CA SER A 176 -9.25 -9.72 -15.94
C SER A 176 -9.50 -9.00 -14.63
N ASN A 177 -8.66 -9.26 -13.61
CA ASN A 177 -8.67 -8.60 -12.32
C ASN A 177 -7.26 -8.64 -11.70
N ALA A 178 -6.73 -7.48 -11.35
CA ALA A 178 -5.36 -7.33 -10.89
C ALA A 178 -5.14 -7.57 -9.38
N ASN A 179 -6.16 -7.93 -8.61
CA ASN A 179 -6.01 -8.13 -7.16
C ASN A 179 -4.91 -9.15 -6.84
N TYR A 180 -4.84 -10.25 -7.58
CA TYR A 180 -3.82 -11.28 -7.37
C TYR A 180 -2.45 -10.96 -8.02
N LEU A 181 -2.36 -9.96 -8.88
CA LEU A 181 -1.06 -9.36 -9.24
C LEU A 181 -0.47 -8.65 -8.02
N TRP A 182 -1.27 -7.79 -7.35
CA TRP A 182 -0.84 -7.08 -6.15
C TRP A 182 -0.38 -8.03 -5.06
N ILE A 183 -1.17 -9.05 -4.73
CA ILE A 183 -0.85 -10.05 -3.71
C ILE A 183 0.46 -10.77 -4.05
N SER A 184 0.66 -11.16 -5.33
CA SER A 184 1.88 -11.81 -5.79
C SER A 184 3.10 -10.88 -5.68
N TYR A 185 2.94 -9.60 -6.04
CA TYR A 185 4.00 -8.60 -5.94
C TYR A 185 4.38 -8.33 -4.49
N PHE A 186 3.42 -8.16 -3.59
CA PHE A 186 3.72 -7.96 -2.16
C PHE A 186 4.55 -9.14 -1.63
N TYR A 187 4.15 -10.36 -1.95
CA TYR A 187 4.89 -11.55 -1.56
C TYR A 187 6.29 -11.59 -2.17
N SER A 188 6.46 -11.23 -3.45
CA SER A 188 7.75 -11.27 -4.14
C SER A 188 8.75 -10.24 -3.63
N TYR A 189 8.27 -9.09 -3.15
CA TYR A 189 9.13 -8.05 -2.58
C TYR A 189 9.73 -8.42 -1.23
N LEU A 190 9.07 -9.29 -0.45
CA LEU A 190 9.53 -9.65 0.89
C LEU A 190 10.83 -10.46 0.85
N ASN A 191 11.76 -10.10 1.74
CA ASN A 191 12.89 -10.96 2.08
C ASN A 191 12.43 -12.18 2.89
N GLU A 192 13.36 -13.04 3.32
CA GLU A 192 13.05 -14.30 4.05
C GLU A 192 12.38 -14.09 5.41
N HIS A 193 12.49 -12.90 5.98
CA HIS A 193 11.90 -12.52 7.27
C HIS A 193 10.87 -11.40 7.13
N GLY A 194 10.54 -11.04 5.90
CA GLY A 194 9.70 -9.90 5.60
C GLY A 194 8.23 -10.14 5.90
N ARG A 195 7.53 -9.06 6.20
CA ARG A 195 6.09 -9.03 6.52
C ARG A 195 5.36 -8.06 5.59
N ALA A 196 4.20 -8.45 5.10
CA ALA A 196 3.34 -7.59 4.30
C ALA A 196 1.97 -7.40 4.96
N GLY A 197 1.56 -6.16 5.12
CA GLY A 197 0.21 -5.79 5.55
C GLY A 197 -0.44 -4.88 4.52
N PHE A 198 -1.60 -5.26 3.99
CA PHE A 198 -2.23 -4.50 2.92
C PHE A 198 -3.74 -4.60 2.95
N VAL A 199 -4.38 -3.64 2.32
CA VAL A 199 -5.83 -3.66 2.10
C VAL A 199 -6.12 -4.31 0.76
N MET A 200 -7.15 -5.16 0.74
CA MET A 200 -7.61 -5.79 -0.50
C MET A 200 -9.13 -5.88 -0.52
N ALA A 201 -9.73 -5.85 -1.70
CA ALA A 201 -11.16 -6.05 -1.86
C ALA A 201 -11.60 -7.43 -1.35
N SER A 202 -12.76 -7.49 -0.67
CA SER A 202 -13.31 -8.77 -0.18
C SER A 202 -13.52 -9.81 -1.28
N SER A 203 -13.78 -9.36 -2.52
CA SER A 203 -13.88 -10.24 -3.69
C SER A 203 -12.62 -11.09 -3.94
N ALA A 204 -11.46 -10.69 -3.40
CA ALA A 204 -10.25 -11.50 -3.50
C ALA A 204 -10.36 -12.82 -2.71
N THR A 205 -11.12 -12.85 -1.60
CA THR A 205 -11.30 -14.07 -0.80
C THR A 205 -12.21 -15.10 -1.47
N ASP A 206 -13.10 -14.65 -2.36
CA ASP A 206 -14.07 -15.51 -3.07
C ASP A 206 -13.75 -15.74 -4.55
N SER A 207 -12.61 -15.23 -5.03
CA SER A 207 -12.20 -15.39 -6.43
C SER A 207 -12.17 -16.85 -6.86
N GLN A 208 -12.59 -17.09 -8.10
CA GLN A 208 -12.67 -18.41 -8.70
C GLN A 208 -11.59 -18.60 -9.78
N ASN A 209 -11.57 -19.78 -10.41
CA ASN A 209 -10.67 -20.12 -11.49
C ASN A 209 -9.18 -19.94 -11.12
N ARG A 210 -8.42 -19.29 -11.98
CA ARG A 210 -6.96 -19.10 -11.81
C ARG A 210 -6.59 -18.36 -10.53
N ASP A 211 -7.39 -17.39 -10.13
CA ASP A 211 -7.16 -16.61 -8.90
C ASP A 211 -7.34 -17.49 -7.65
N LYS A 212 -8.28 -18.47 -7.68
CA LYS A 212 -8.42 -19.48 -6.65
C LYS A 212 -7.17 -20.37 -6.55
N ASP A 213 -6.55 -20.71 -7.70
CA ASP A 213 -5.33 -21.53 -7.70
C ASP A 213 -4.17 -20.77 -7.06
N ILE A 214 -4.00 -19.48 -7.40
CA ILE A 214 -2.98 -18.60 -6.80
C ILE A 214 -3.18 -18.49 -5.30
N ARG A 215 -4.42 -18.22 -4.85
CA ARG A 215 -4.77 -18.21 -3.42
C ARG A 215 -4.42 -19.52 -2.73
N GLY A 216 -4.76 -20.62 -3.36
CA GLY A 216 -4.45 -21.97 -2.83
C GLY A 216 -2.95 -22.23 -2.70
N GLN A 217 -2.14 -21.76 -3.66
CA GLN A 217 -0.69 -21.86 -3.59
C GLN A 217 -0.14 -21.00 -2.46
N LEU A 218 -0.58 -19.73 -2.36
CA LEU A 218 -0.18 -18.81 -1.29
C LEU A 218 -0.51 -19.41 0.10
N ILE A 219 -1.73 -19.91 0.32
CA ILE A 219 -2.13 -20.53 1.60
C ILE A 219 -1.26 -21.75 1.91
N LYS A 220 -0.92 -22.55 0.90
CA LYS A 220 -0.06 -23.74 1.07
C LYS A 220 1.37 -23.41 1.51
N THR A 221 1.87 -22.20 1.24
CA THR A 221 3.17 -21.77 1.79
C THR A 221 3.16 -21.73 3.31
N GLY A 222 1.97 -21.55 3.91
CA GLY A 222 1.81 -21.32 5.33
C GLY A 222 2.20 -19.90 5.77
N HIS A 223 2.40 -18.95 4.84
CA HIS A 223 2.81 -17.58 5.12
C HIS A 223 1.64 -16.59 5.25
N VAL A 224 0.40 -17.01 5.06
CA VAL A 224 -0.77 -16.21 5.42
C VAL A 224 -0.98 -16.32 6.92
N ASP A 225 -0.85 -15.21 7.63
CA ASP A 225 -0.94 -15.17 9.08
C ASP A 225 -2.33 -14.73 9.55
N VAL A 226 -2.77 -13.55 9.17
CA VAL A 226 -4.04 -12.98 9.61
C VAL A 226 -4.83 -12.41 8.43
N ILE A 227 -6.13 -12.67 8.41
CA ILE A 227 -7.09 -12.01 7.54
C ILE A 227 -8.12 -11.29 8.42
N VAL A 228 -8.11 -9.96 8.38
CA VAL A 228 -9.05 -9.13 9.13
C VAL A 228 -10.17 -8.68 8.21
N SER A 229 -11.40 -9.03 8.52
CA SER A 229 -12.57 -8.52 7.81
C SER A 229 -12.98 -7.17 8.38
N VAL A 230 -12.98 -6.14 7.54
CA VAL A 230 -13.37 -4.78 7.91
C VAL A 230 -14.81 -4.54 7.43
N ALA A 231 -15.67 -3.99 8.26
CA ALA A 231 -17.08 -3.77 7.94
C ALA A 231 -17.27 -2.78 6.77
N ASN A 232 -18.44 -2.85 6.14
CA ASN A 232 -18.85 -1.88 5.14
C ASN A 232 -18.87 -0.46 5.72
N ASN A 233 -18.61 0.55 4.86
CA ASN A 233 -18.56 1.97 5.22
C ASN A 233 -17.34 2.41 6.08
N PHE A 234 -16.29 1.61 6.13
CA PHE A 234 -15.05 2.02 6.75
C PHE A 234 -14.28 3.05 5.90
N PHE A 235 -14.41 2.97 4.59
CA PHE A 235 -13.95 4.01 3.67
C PHE A 235 -15.07 5.04 3.48
N TYR A 236 -14.73 6.33 3.48
CA TYR A 236 -15.70 7.43 3.35
C TYR A 236 -16.56 7.35 2.09
N THR A 237 -16.10 6.68 1.05
CA THR A 237 -16.72 6.67 -0.29
C THR A 237 -17.08 5.28 -0.83
N LYS A 238 -16.69 4.17 -0.21
CA LYS A 238 -16.99 2.81 -0.70
C LYS A 238 -17.12 1.78 0.41
N SER A 239 -18.05 0.83 0.22
CA SER A 239 -18.16 -0.36 1.06
C SER A 239 -17.19 -1.43 0.56
N LEU A 240 -16.00 -1.49 1.13
CA LEU A 240 -15.01 -2.53 0.86
C LEU A 240 -14.25 -2.92 2.12
N PRO A 241 -14.13 -4.19 2.40
CA PRO A 241 -13.22 -4.62 3.44
C PRO A 241 -12.33 -5.75 3.03
N CYS A 242 -11.10 -5.75 3.43
CA CYS A 242 -10.26 -6.87 3.86
C CYS A 242 -8.83 -6.39 4.02
N SER A 243 -8.21 -6.62 5.13
CA SER A 243 -6.76 -6.59 5.25
C SER A 243 -6.24 -8.02 5.27
N LEU A 244 -5.18 -8.28 4.52
CA LEU A 244 -4.48 -9.56 4.50
C LEU A 244 -3.06 -9.31 4.97
N GLU A 245 -2.60 -10.10 5.93
CA GLU A 245 -1.20 -10.11 6.35
C GLU A 245 -0.50 -11.35 5.85
N ILE A 246 0.68 -11.17 5.30
CA ILE A 246 1.56 -12.25 4.84
C ILE A 246 2.87 -12.12 5.61
N GLU A 247 3.29 -13.19 6.26
CA GLU A 247 4.58 -13.27 6.94
C GLU A 247 5.41 -14.40 6.35
N LYS A 248 6.63 -14.10 5.89
CA LYS A 248 7.62 -15.09 5.46
C LYS A 248 8.50 -15.53 6.63
N THR A 249 7.94 -15.83 7.79
CA THR A 249 8.72 -16.30 8.92
C THR A 249 8.73 -17.82 9.08
N ASP A 250 9.80 -18.34 9.69
CA ASP A 250 9.91 -19.75 10.08
C ASP A 250 8.79 -20.10 11.07
N LYS A 251 8.13 -21.23 10.85
CA LYS A 251 7.03 -21.77 11.67
C LYS A 251 7.32 -21.86 13.18
N ARG A 252 8.59 -21.79 13.58
CA ARG A 252 9.02 -21.81 14.99
C ARG A 252 8.73 -20.52 15.74
N ASP A 253 8.73 -19.39 15.07
CA ASP A 253 8.42 -18.09 15.68
C ASP A 253 6.92 -17.83 15.81
N ARG A 254 6.10 -18.51 15.02
CA ARG A 254 4.63 -18.40 15.05
C ARG A 254 4.01 -18.73 16.42
N LYS A 255 4.52 -19.74 17.10
CA LYS A 255 3.99 -20.10 18.43
C LYS A 255 4.23 -19.03 19.48
N ARG A 256 5.35 -18.30 19.37
CA ARG A 256 5.69 -17.19 20.25
C ARG A 256 4.82 -15.96 19.99
N LEU A 257 4.61 -15.63 18.72
CA LEU A 257 3.75 -14.51 18.30
C LEU A 257 2.29 -14.73 18.68
N ASN A 258 1.74 -15.92 18.50
CA ASN A 258 0.37 -16.25 18.93
C ASN A 258 0.22 -16.09 20.45
N ALA A 259 1.19 -16.51 21.24
CA ALA A 259 1.15 -16.36 22.70
C ALA A 259 1.23 -14.87 23.14
N GLU A 260 1.99 -14.05 22.43
CA GLU A 260 2.08 -12.60 22.66
C GLU A 260 0.80 -11.87 22.23
N TRP A 261 0.11 -12.34 21.18
CA TRP A 261 -1.19 -11.82 20.74
C TRP A 261 -2.30 -12.16 21.74
N ASP A 262 -2.39 -13.40 22.16
CA ASP A 262 -3.37 -13.84 23.15
C ASP A 262 -3.21 -13.06 24.47
N ALA A 263 -1.99 -12.73 24.85
CA ALA A 263 -1.68 -11.90 26.01
C ALA A 263 -2.05 -10.40 25.86
N LYS A 264 -2.13 -9.88 24.63
CA LYS A 264 -2.50 -8.47 24.35
C LYS A 264 -4.01 -8.26 24.20
N ILE A 265 -4.76 -9.34 23.88
CA ILE A 265 -6.22 -9.29 23.69
C ILE A 265 -6.96 -9.65 25.01
N ALA A 266 -6.31 -10.35 25.93
CA ALA A 266 -6.84 -10.66 27.27
C ALA A 266 -6.68 -9.46 28.22
#